data_e039a4ba02c1fbd419d18a0de92d8a88
#
_entry.id   e039a4ba02c1fbd419d18a0de92d8a88
#
_cell.length_a   1.000
_cell.length_b   1.000
_cell.length_c   1.000
_cell.angle_alpha   90.00
_cell.angle_beta   90.00
_cell.angle_gamma   90.00
#
_symmetry.space_group_name_H-M   'P 1'
#
loop_
_entity.id
_entity.type
_entity.pdbx_description
1 polymer ?
#
loop_
_entity_poly.entity_id
_entity_poly.type
_entity_poly.pdbx_seq_one_letter_code
_entity_poly.pdbx_strand_id
1 'polypeptide(L)'
;MKEIPAKTSIPLSNGQAAVIKQKLGDGGQGMVYQVAINGKEYAMKIYNKFPSKRFVRNLEDNVRKGAPTQHFLWPLWTVKSSKMSGYVMDIRPKEYVDFSRFLIAKARFASWSAMINAAIQITYAFRELHRKGLSYQDLNDGNFFFNPATGDVLICDNDNVCPPSTSLGIKGKCRYMAPEIVIGNSNPNNLSDYFSLSVVLFMLFFNNHPFDGKRVAEVPCLDDAIEQNVYGRNPIFIYDPEKADNRPVRGIHTNVINRWPLFPEFFRQAFVEAFAEDALHNPNKRKSDNDWIRILTQLRSQTVSHSCGNETFVDLDKTFTLCFNCQKSIERPLMLTIGKQRTALYPKMKIYANQTTTSDDIFTVTGEVAVNRNNPNIWGLMNRTSDTWKAVYPNGKELEVRPDTGLPIYKNVVIWFSAQIKGDIQ
;
A
#
# COMPACT_ATOMS: atom_id res chain seq x y z
N MET A 1 24.29 -14.21 18.71
CA MET A 1 24.82 -15.35 17.92
C MET A 1 26.11 -14.91 17.26
N LYS A 2 27.12 -15.83 17.08
CA LYS A 2 28.32 -15.51 16.27
C LYS A 2 27.93 -15.52 14.79
N GLU A 3 28.55 -14.65 13.99
CA GLU A 3 28.37 -14.60 12.54
C GLU A 3 28.78 -15.93 11.91
N ILE A 4 27.99 -16.39 10.91
CA ILE A 4 28.26 -17.64 10.20
C ILE A 4 29.25 -17.34 9.06
N PRO A 5 30.38 -18.04 9.00
CA PRO A 5 31.41 -17.80 7.97
C PRO A 5 30.86 -18.04 6.54
N ALA A 6 31.37 -17.29 5.57
CA ALA A 6 31.13 -17.56 4.15
C ALA A 6 31.55 -19.01 3.78
N LYS A 7 30.92 -19.56 2.75
CA LYS A 7 31.06 -20.94 2.27
C LYS A 7 30.54 -22.03 3.23
N THR A 8 29.95 -21.66 4.39
CA THR A 8 29.27 -22.63 5.26
C THR A 8 28.02 -23.15 4.54
N SER A 9 27.86 -24.48 4.54
CA SER A 9 26.68 -25.15 3.98
C SER A 9 25.66 -25.45 5.07
N ILE A 10 24.41 -25.08 4.86
CA ILE A 10 23.31 -25.21 5.82
C ILE A 10 22.19 -26.05 5.19
N PRO A 11 21.83 -27.20 5.79
CA PRO A 11 20.75 -28.05 5.24
C PRO A 11 19.39 -27.43 5.41
N LEU A 12 18.52 -27.64 4.43
CA LEU A 12 17.15 -27.11 4.36
C LEU A 12 16.10 -28.23 4.41
N SER A 13 14.85 -27.84 4.71
CA SER A 13 13.71 -28.76 4.82
C SER A 13 13.34 -29.48 3.51
N ASN A 14 13.71 -28.91 2.36
CA ASN A 14 13.49 -29.49 1.03
C ASN A 14 14.59 -30.49 0.59
N GLY A 15 15.55 -30.80 1.46
CA GLY A 15 16.65 -31.70 1.16
C GLY A 15 17.86 -31.06 0.46
N GLN A 16 17.77 -29.78 0.11
CA GLN A 16 18.88 -29.02 -0.46
C GLN A 16 19.76 -28.40 0.63
N ALA A 17 20.85 -27.75 0.23
CA ALA A 17 21.73 -27.02 1.12
C ALA A 17 21.91 -25.57 0.62
N ALA A 18 21.84 -24.61 1.53
CA ALA A 18 22.15 -23.22 1.29
C ALA A 18 23.63 -22.94 1.63
N VAL A 19 24.38 -22.36 0.70
CA VAL A 19 25.78 -21.97 0.91
C VAL A 19 25.85 -20.47 1.20
N ILE A 20 26.33 -20.10 2.39
CA ILE A 20 26.53 -18.71 2.80
C ILE A 20 27.49 -17.99 1.84
N LYS A 21 27.07 -16.83 1.34
CA LYS A 21 27.90 -15.91 0.54
C LYS A 21 28.43 -14.77 1.40
N GLN A 22 27.53 -13.97 1.95
CA GLN A 22 27.85 -12.82 2.80
C GLN A 22 26.67 -12.47 3.72
N LYS A 23 26.94 -11.72 4.77
CA LYS A 23 25.92 -11.12 5.62
C LYS A 23 25.27 -9.93 4.89
N LEU A 24 23.95 -9.86 4.88
CA LEU A 24 23.18 -8.74 4.32
C LEU A 24 22.76 -7.73 5.39
N GLY A 25 22.51 -8.21 6.62
CA GLY A 25 22.11 -7.37 7.73
C GLY A 25 21.90 -8.15 9.02
N ASP A 26 21.67 -7.42 10.10
CA ASP A 26 21.24 -7.97 11.38
C ASP A 26 20.12 -7.12 12.01
N GLY A 27 19.36 -7.76 12.88
CA GLY A 27 18.27 -7.14 13.61
C GLY A 27 18.08 -7.83 14.96
N GLY A 28 17.10 -7.34 15.73
CA GLY A 28 16.81 -7.85 17.08
C GLY A 28 16.51 -9.34 17.12
N GLN A 29 15.86 -9.87 16.09
CA GLN A 29 15.44 -11.28 16.04
C GLN A 29 16.49 -12.21 15.40
N GLY A 30 17.37 -11.72 14.51
CA GLY A 30 18.28 -12.58 13.77
C GLY A 30 19.17 -11.85 12.79
N MET A 31 19.98 -12.63 12.09
CA MET A 31 20.87 -12.18 11.02
C MET A 31 20.36 -12.66 9.67
N VAL A 32 20.49 -11.83 8.64
CA VAL A 32 20.12 -12.15 7.26
C VAL A 32 21.38 -12.31 6.42
N TYR A 33 21.45 -13.41 5.69
CA TYR A 33 22.56 -13.77 4.82
C TYR A 33 22.11 -13.90 3.37
N GLN A 34 22.97 -13.50 2.43
CA GLN A 34 22.87 -13.93 1.05
C GLN A 34 23.40 -15.36 0.96
N VAL A 35 22.62 -16.24 0.34
CA VAL A 35 22.96 -17.64 0.15
C VAL A 35 22.79 -18.06 -1.30
N ALA A 36 23.54 -19.09 -1.72
CA ALA A 36 23.36 -19.75 -3.00
C ALA A 36 22.75 -21.14 -2.78
N ILE A 37 21.72 -21.47 -3.57
CA ILE A 37 21.07 -22.79 -3.62
C ILE A 37 20.97 -23.18 -5.08
N ASN A 38 21.66 -24.26 -5.50
CA ASN A 38 21.68 -24.71 -6.90
C ASN A 38 22.01 -23.60 -7.92
N GLY A 39 22.95 -22.70 -7.57
CA GLY A 39 23.37 -21.60 -8.44
C GLY A 39 22.49 -20.37 -8.41
N LYS A 40 21.30 -20.40 -7.81
CA LYS A 40 20.42 -19.24 -7.63
C LYS A 40 20.64 -18.60 -6.26
N GLU A 41 20.54 -17.27 -6.18
CA GLU A 41 20.71 -16.48 -4.96
C GLU A 41 19.40 -16.29 -4.23
N TYR A 42 19.47 -16.34 -2.88
CA TYR A 42 18.37 -16.16 -1.94
C TYR A 42 18.82 -15.37 -0.72
N ALA A 43 17.87 -14.91 0.09
CA ALA A 43 18.12 -14.43 1.43
C ALA A 43 17.77 -15.53 2.45
N MET A 44 18.56 -15.63 3.52
CA MET A 44 18.32 -16.57 4.62
C MET A 44 18.39 -15.84 5.96
N LYS A 45 17.28 -15.83 6.71
CA LYS A 45 17.20 -15.32 8.09
C LYS A 45 17.52 -16.44 9.06
N ILE A 46 18.48 -16.21 9.95
CA ILE A 46 18.83 -17.11 11.05
C ILE A 46 18.53 -16.39 12.36
N TYR A 47 17.74 -17.01 13.24
CA TYR A 47 17.34 -16.41 14.50
C TYR A 47 18.47 -16.41 15.53
N ASN A 48 18.57 -15.32 16.30
CA ASN A 48 19.57 -15.17 17.38
C ASN A 48 19.35 -16.15 18.53
N LYS A 49 18.09 -16.52 18.79
CA LYS A 49 17.67 -17.51 19.79
C LYS A 49 16.78 -18.54 19.11
N PHE A 50 16.78 -19.77 19.61
CA PHE A 50 15.89 -20.81 19.11
C PHE A 50 14.44 -20.41 19.40
N PRO A 51 13.57 -20.31 18.38
CA PRO A 51 12.17 -19.92 18.59
C PRO A 51 11.40 -21.02 19.36
N SER A 52 10.22 -20.66 19.90
CA SER A 52 9.33 -21.64 20.52
C SER A 52 8.85 -22.69 19.51
N LYS A 53 8.50 -23.88 20.00
CA LYS A 53 7.93 -24.96 19.15
C LYS A 53 6.69 -24.49 18.38
N ARG A 54 5.88 -23.62 18.99
CA ARG A 54 4.68 -23.03 18.36
C ARG A 54 5.07 -22.16 17.18
N PHE A 55 6.07 -21.30 17.34
CA PHE A 55 6.60 -20.45 16.26
C PHE A 55 7.15 -21.27 15.10
N VAL A 56 7.96 -22.30 15.40
CA VAL A 56 8.52 -23.17 14.34
C VAL A 56 7.43 -23.87 13.55
N ARG A 57 6.40 -24.42 14.22
CA ARG A 57 5.25 -25.02 13.53
C ARG A 57 4.51 -24.02 12.65
N ASN A 58 4.26 -22.80 13.15
CA ASN A 58 3.62 -21.74 12.36
C ASN A 58 4.44 -21.39 11.12
N LEU A 59 5.78 -21.30 11.24
CA LEU A 59 6.67 -21.03 10.12
C LEU A 59 6.61 -22.16 9.07
N GLU A 60 6.62 -23.43 9.51
CA GLU A 60 6.47 -24.59 8.62
C GLU A 60 5.10 -24.62 7.94
N ASP A 61 4.04 -24.20 8.63
CA ASP A 61 2.69 -24.06 8.06
C ASP A 61 2.65 -22.97 7.00
N ASN A 62 3.32 -21.83 7.22
CA ASN A 62 3.43 -20.73 6.26
C ASN A 62 4.21 -21.19 5.01
N VAL A 63 5.30 -21.91 5.17
CA VAL A 63 6.03 -22.51 4.03
C VAL A 63 5.11 -23.40 3.19
N ARG A 64 4.29 -24.26 3.84
CA ARG A 64 3.37 -25.17 3.12
C ARG A 64 2.23 -24.42 2.42
N LYS A 65 1.71 -23.35 3.02
CA LYS A 65 0.59 -22.54 2.45
C LYS A 65 1.03 -21.70 1.27
N GLY A 66 2.33 -21.34 1.20
CA GLY A 66 2.87 -20.45 0.19
C GLY A 66 2.44 -18.99 0.37
N ALA A 67 3.10 -18.09 -0.36
CA ALA A 67 2.83 -16.66 -0.31
C ALA A 67 1.37 -16.31 -0.65
N PRO A 68 0.76 -15.33 0.03
CA PRO A 68 -0.54 -14.79 -0.38
C PRO A 68 -0.50 -14.13 -1.75
N THR A 69 0.55 -13.36 -2.01
CA THR A 69 0.83 -12.70 -3.29
C THR A 69 2.34 -12.61 -3.53
N GLN A 70 2.74 -12.20 -4.73
CA GLN A 70 4.14 -11.96 -5.09
C GLN A 70 4.79 -10.77 -4.33
N HIS A 71 3.99 -9.97 -3.61
CA HIS A 71 4.49 -8.84 -2.84
C HIS A 71 5.14 -9.24 -1.51
N PHE A 72 5.00 -10.49 -1.08
CA PHE A 72 5.62 -10.98 0.14
C PHE A 72 6.95 -11.70 -0.15
N LEU A 73 8.03 -11.29 0.51
CA LEU A 73 9.26 -12.08 0.62
C LEU A 73 9.00 -13.24 1.60
N TRP A 74 8.29 -14.25 1.10
CA TRP A 74 7.70 -15.32 1.89
C TRP A 74 8.71 -16.40 2.25
N PRO A 75 8.58 -17.07 3.43
CA PRO A 75 9.36 -18.24 3.75
C PRO A 75 9.16 -19.37 2.72
N LEU A 76 10.24 -19.78 2.08
CA LEU A 76 10.25 -20.85 1.06
C LEU A 76 10.61 -22.21 1.67
N TRP A 77 11.64 -22.22 2.50
CA TRP A 77 12.15 -23.44 3.16
C TRP A 77 12.70 -23.09 4.54
N THR A 78 12.51 -23.99 5.51
CA THR A 78 13.10 -23.83 6.84
C THR A 78 14.49 -24.45 6.90
N VAL A 79 15.31 -23.96 7.83
CA VAL A 79 16.63 -24.55 8.14
C VAL A 79 16.45 -25.86 8.92
N LYS A 80 17.08 -26.94 8.46
CA LYS A 80 17.05 -28.26 9.09
C LYS A 80 18.30 -28.47 9.96
N SER A 81 18.28 -27.96 11.18
CA SER A 81 19.42 -28.06 12.11
C SER A 81 18.93 -28.12 13.56
N SER A 82 19.64 -28.86 14.41
CA SER A 82 19.43 -28.89 15.86
C SER A 82 20.11 -27.72 16.59
N LYS A 83 21.04 -27.01 15.92
CA LYS A 83 21.85 -25.94 16.51
C LYS A 83 21.38 -24.52 16.14
N MET A 84 20.61 -24.38 15.09
CA MET A 84 20.12 -23.11 14.59
C MET A 84 18.74 -23.25 13.96
N SER A 85 17.96 -22.19 13.96
CA SER A 85 16.64 -22.10 13.32
C SER A 85 16.60 -20.89 12.39
N GLY A 86 15.87 -21.01 11.30
CA GLY A 86 15.75 -19.95 10.31
C GLY A 86 14.97 -20.41 9.07
N TYR A 87 14.92 -19.54 8.08
CA TYR A 87 14.25 -19.82 6.83
C TYR A 87 14.91 -19.09 5.65
N VAL A 88 14.63 -19.59 4.45
CA VAL A 88 15.04 -19.00 3.18
C VAL A 88 13.86 -18.29 2.54
N MET A 89 14.11 -17.14 1.93
CA MET A 89 13.17 -16.35 1.15
C MET A 89 13.84 -15.80 -0.11
N ASP A 90 13.08 -15.27 -1.06
CA ASP A 90 13.66 -14.59 -2.21
C ASP A 90 14.51 -13.39 -1.76
N ILE A 91 15.59 -13.12 -2.50
CA ILE A 91 16.44 -11.97 -2.21
C ILE A 91 15.77 -10.68 -2.75
N ARG A 92 15.77 -9.63 -1.96
CA ARG A 92 15.28 -8.32 -2.36
C ARG A 92 16.16 -7.76 -3.50
N PRO A 93 15.58 -7.34 -4.63
CA PRO A 93 16.30 -6.65 -5.69
C PRO A 93 16.90 -5.32 -5.21
N LYS A 94 18.03 -4.91 -5.80
CA LYS A 94 18.80 -3.74 -5.35
C LYS A 94 18.09 -2.40 -5.52
N GLU A 95 17.18 -2.32 -6.48
CA GLU A 95 16.36 -1.12 -6.77
C GLU A 95 15.29 -0.84 -5.71
N TYR A 96 15.00 -1.78 -4.82
CA TYR A 96 14.06 -1.58 -3.72
C TYR A 96 14.75 -0.98 -2.51
N VAL A 97 14.18 0.09 -1.97
CA VAL A 97 14.67 0.81 -0.80
C VAL A 97 13.73 0.64 0.40
N ASP A 98 14.28 0.75 1.61
CA ASP A 98 13.51 0.67 2.84
C ASP A 98 12.51 1.83 2.95
N PHE A 99 11.30 1.55 3.40
CA PHE A 99 10.30 2.59 3.68
C PHE A 99 10.75 3.55 4.79
N SER A 100 11.51 3.08 5.77
CA SER A 100 12.12 3.93 6.79
C SER A 100 13.01 5.04 6.20
N ARG A 101 13.72 4.77 5.08
CA ARG A 101 14.53 5.78 4.37
C ARG A 101 13.66 6.87 3.73
N PHE A 102 12.45 6.53 3.30
CA PHE A 102 11.50 7.53 2.81
C PHE A 102 11.03 8.44 3.95
N LEU A 103 10.71 7.89 5.12
CA LEU A 103 10.24 8.65 6.27
C LEU A 103 11.28 9.69 6.75
N ILE A 104 12.58 9.39 6.63
CA ILE A 104 13.67 10.30 6.98
C ILE A 104 14.23 11.09 5.77
N ALA A 105 13.44 11.17 4.68
CA ALA A 105 13.75 11.90 3.45
C ALA A 105 15.05 11.45 2.72
N LYS A 106 15.58 10.25 2.99
CA LYS A 106 16.73 9.63 2.28
C LYS A 106 16.32 8.86 1.02
N ALA A 107 15.03 8.72 0.76
CA ALA A 107 14.46 8.17 -0.46
C ALA A 107 13.20 8.95 -0.83
N ARG A 108 12.81 8.95 -2.11
CA ARG A 108 11.59 9.64 -2.60
C ARG A 108 10.98 8.82 -3.72
N PHE A 109 9.67 8.82 -3.82
CA PHE A 109 8.97 8.33 -5.00
C PHE A 109 9.19 9.28 -6.17
N ALA A 110 9.31 8.73 -7.38
CA ALA A 110 9.48 9.51 -8.60
C ALA A 110 8.22 10.32 -8.95
N SER A 111 7.04 9.88 -8.51
CA SER A 111 5.74 10.50 -8.81
C SER A 111 4.70 10.16 -7.75
N TRP A 112 3.59 10.90 -7.74
CA TRP A 112 2.41 10.54 -6.95
C TRP A 112 1.81 9.20 -7.41
N SER A 113 1.81 8.94 -8.71
CA SER A 113 1.36 7.65 -9.27
C SER A 113 2.16 6.48 -8.71
N ALA A 114 3.49 6.60 -8.60
CA ALA A 114 4.33 5.57 -7.98
C ALA A 114 3.98 5.38 -6.49
N MET A 115 3.77 6.46 -5.74
CA MET A 115 3.36 6.39 -4.33
C MET A 115 1.98 5.74 -4.16
N ILE A 116 1.01 6.09 -5.01
CA ILE A 116 -0.33 5.50 -5.00
C ILE A 116 -0.28 4.02 -5.38
N ASN A 117 0.58 3.65 -6.36
CA ASN A 117 0.80 2.25 -6.71
C ASN A 117 1.32 1.44 -5.52
N ALA A 118 2.29 1.99 -4.77
CA ALA A 118 2.78 1.36 -3.54
C ALA A 118 1.66 1.16 -2.50
N ALA A 119 0.84 2.19 -2.27
CA ALA A 119 -0.30 2.11 -1.36
C ALA A 119 -1.32 1.03 -1.79
N ILE A 120 -1.64 0.96 -3.08
CA ILE A 120 -2.55 -0.04 -3.65
C ILE A 120 -1.97 -1.45 -3.48
N GLN A 121 -0.68 -1.66 -3.78
CA GLN A 121 -0.04 -2.97 -3.67
C GLN A 121 0.06 -3.44 -2.22
N ILE A 122 0.39 -2.56 -1.26
CA ILE A 122 0.37 -2.87 0.18
C ILE A 122 -1.03 -3.33 0.58
N THR A 123 -2.04 -2.52 0.27
CA THR A 123 -3.42 -2.80 0.66
C THR A 123 -3.95 -4.08 0.02
N TYR A 124 -3.64 -4.31 -1.25
CA TYR A 124 -3.98 -5.54 -1.97
C TYR A 124 -3.31 -6.76 -1.34
N ALA A 125 -2.02 -6.66 -1.00
CA ALA A 125 -1.29 -7.76 -0.38
C ALA A 125 -1.93 -8.15 0.97
N PHE A 126 -2.32 -7.16 1.80
CA PHE A 126 -3.02 -7.40 3.06
C PHE A 126 -4.41 -8.01 2.85
N ARG A 127 -5.17 -7.56 1.85
CA ARG A 127 -6.45 -8.18 1.49
C ARG A 127 -6.30 -9.67 1.20
N GLU A 128 -5.32 -10.03 0.39
CA GLU A 128 -5.09 -11.44 0.02
C GLU A 128 -4.55 -12.26 1.21
N LEU A 129 -3.77 -11.64 2.12
CA LEU A 129 -3.36 -12.24 3.38
C LEU A 129 -4.57 -12.57 4.26
N HIS A 130 -5.46 -11.60 4.46
CA HIS A 130 -6.67 -11.75 5.27
C HIS A 130 -7.66 -12.76 4.65
N ARG A 131 -7.80 -12.80 3.32
CA ARG A 131 -8.58 -13.81 2.60
C ARG A 131 -8.09 -15.25 2.83
N LYS A 132 -6.77 -15.43 3.07
CA LYS A 132 -6.20 -16.73 3.46
C LYS A 132 -6.37 -17.05 4.95
N GLY A 133 -7.11 -16.24 5.72
CA GLY A 133 -7.32 -16.42 7.15
C GLY A 133 -6.04 -16.21 7.96
N LEU A 134 -5.20 -15.30 7.54
CA LEU A 134 -3.94 -14.93 8.19
C LEU A 134 -3.98 -13.46 8.64
N SER A 135 -3.18 -13.12 9.64
CA SER A 135 -2.98 -11.78 10.19
C SER A 135 -1.47 -11.51 10.26
N TYR A 136 -1.05 -10.27 9.99
CA TYR A 136 0.37 -9.93 9.88
C TYR A 136 1.03 -9.67 11.26
N GLN A 137 0.32 -9.01 12.14
CA GLN A 137 0.61 -8.75 13.56
C GLN A 137 1.77 -7.79 13.87
N ASP A 138 2.77 -7.61 13.00
CA ASP A 138 3.91 -6.71 13.22
C ASP A 138 4.11 -5.76 12.03
N LEU A 139 3.07 -5.03 11.68
CA LEU A 139 3.08 -4.09 10.58
C LEU A 139 3.80 -2.82 11.02
N ASN A 140 4.94 -2.52 10.40
CA ASN A 140 5.76 -1.35 10.72
C ASN A 140 6.63 -0.90 9.53
N ASP A 141 7.26 0.26 9.66
CA ASP A 141 8.10 0.89 8.62
C ASP A 141 9.31 0.08 8.17
N GLY A 142 9.83 -0.82 9.01
CA GLY A 142 10.98 -1.67 8.69
C GLY A 142 10.62 -2.87 7.80
N ASN A 143 9.33 -3.17 7.64
CA ASN A 143 8.87 -4.39 6.96
C ASN A 143 8.46 -4.16 5.51
N PHE A 144 8.61 -2.93 4.99
CA PHE A 144 8.28 -2.58 3.61
C PHE A 144 9.50 -2.10 2.85
N PHE A 145 9.63 -2.60 1.63
CA PHE A 145 10.54 -2.07 0.62
C PHE A 145 9.73 -1.63 -0.59
N PHE A 146 10.17 -0.57 -1.24
CA PHE A 146 9.51 -0.08 -2.45
C PHE A 146 10.53 0.28 -3.53
N ASN A 147 10.15 0.11 -4.79
CA ASN A 147 10.87 0.66 -5.92
C ASN A 147 10.47 2.14 -6.10
N PRO A 148 11.38 3.11 -5.96
CA PRO A 148 11.04 4.53 -6.06
C PRO A 148 10.46 4.96 -7.39
N ALA A 149 10.81 4.30 -8.49
CA ALA A 149 10.39 4.65 -9.84
C ALA A 149 8.98 4.16 -10.16
N THR A 150 8.64 2.93 -9.76
CA THR A 150 7.39 2.26 -10.12
C THR A 150 6.37 2.22 -8.99
N GLY A 151 6.83 2.32 -7.74
CA GLY A 151 6.02 2.09 -6.56
C GLY A 151 5.74 0.61 -6.28
N ASP A 152 6.45 -0.32 -6.93
CA ASP A 152 6.33 -1.74 -6.60
C ASP A 152 6.83 -2.01 -5.19
N VAL A 153 6.13 -2.91 -4.47
CA VAL A 153 6.35 -3.15 -3.04
C VAL A 153 6.75 -4.59 -2.79
N LEU A 154 7.67 -4.76 -1.83
CA LEU A 154 7.98 -6.04 -1.20
C LEU A 154 7.81 -5.92 0.31
N ILE A 155 7.17 -6.92 0.91
CA ILE A 155 6.87 -7.02 2.33
C ILE A 155 7.73 -8.15 2.92
N CYS A 156 8.50 -7.85 3.96
CA CYS A 156 9.39 -8.82 4.62
C CYS A 156 8.90 -9.18 6.03
N ASP A 157 9.70 -9.96 6.76
CA ASP A 157 9.42 -10.44 8.13
C ASP A 157 8.08 -11.17 8.27
N ASN A 158 7.79 -12.01 7.25
CA ASN A 158 6.55 -12.76 7.14
C ASN A 158 6.50 -14.01 8.03
N ASP A 159 7.53 -14.27 8.82
CA ASP A 159 7.60 -15.33 9.84
C ASP A 159 6.67 -15.02 11.05
N ASN A 160 6.25 -13.76 11.21
CA ASN A 160 5.28 -13.31 12.21
C ASN A 160 3.83 -13.54 11.80
N VAL A 161 3.58 -13.83 10.53
CA VAL A 161 2.23 -14.07 10.01
C VAL A 161 1.67 -15.35 10.60
N CYS A 162 0.45 -15.27 11.15
CA CYS A 162 -0.23 -16.42 11.75
C CYS A 162 -1.76 -16.25 11.72
N PRO A 163 -2.54 -17.29 12.08
CA PRO A 163 -3.98 -17.14 12.23
C PRO A 163 -4.37 -16.04 13.22
N PRO A 164 -5.47 -15.29 12.97
CA PRO A 164 -5.93 -14.22 13.83
C PRO A 164 -6.05 -14.64 15.30
N SER A 165 -5.79 -13.71 16.21
CA SER A 165 -5.84 -13.93 17.67
C SER A 165 -4.82 -14.96 18.20
N THR A 166 -3.90 -15.40 17.37
CA THR A 166 -2.78 -16.27 17.76
C THR A 166 -1.62 -15.40 18.23
N SER A 167 -1.12 -15.61 19.46
CA SER A 167 0.09 -14.93 19.92
C SER A 167 1.32 -15.83 19.67
N LEU A 168 2.29 -15.29 18.94
CA LEU A 168 3.62 -15.92 18.76
C LEU A 168 4.65 -15.38 19.75
N GLY A 169 4.25 -14.50 20.69
CA GLY A 169 5.13 -13.88 21.66
C GLY A 169 5.95 -12.71 21.10
N ILE A 170 5.63 -12.25 19.90
CA ILE A 170 6.25 -11.09 19.27
C ILE A 170 5.41 -9.87 19.57
N LYS A 171 6.06 -8.79 20.02
CA LYS A 171 5.44 -7.49 20.20
C LYS A 171 5.80 -6.62 19.01
N GLY A 172 4.79 -6.08 18.34
CA GLY A 172 4.98 -5.05 17.31
C GLY A 172 5.49 -3.73 17.90
N LYS A 173 5.84 -2.78 17.05
CA LYS A 173 6.17 -1.40 17.47
C LYS A 173 4.89 -0.69 17.91
N CYS A 174 4.88 -0.14 19.14
CA CYS A 174 3.73 0.52 19.78
C CYS A 174 3.01 1.51 18.83
N ARG A 175 3.75 2.33 18.12
CA ARG A 175 3.25 3.35 17.17
C ARG A 175 2.35 2.80 16.05
N TYR A 176 2.52 1.53 15.66
CA TYR A 176 1.75 0.91 14.58
C TYR A 176 0.62 0.02 15.09
N MET A 177 0.65 -0.33 16.37
CA MET A 177 -0.31 -1.24 16.97
C MET A 177 -1.64 -0.56 17.23
N ALA A 178 -2.72 -1.29 17.06
CA ALA A 178 -4.06 -0.83 17.41
C ALA A 178 -4.17 -0.54 18.92
N PRO A 179 -4.98 0.45 19.35
CA PRO A 179 -5.07 0.88 20.75
C PRO A 179 -5.29 -0.26 21.74
N GLU A 180 -6.19 -1.19 21.44
CA GLU A 180 -6.49 -2.35 22.30
C GLU A 180 -5.32 -3.33 22.41
N ILE A 181 -4.43 -3.37 21.39
CA ILE A 181 -3.23 -4.20 21.43
C ILE A 181 -2.15 -3.52 22.28
N VAL A 182 -2.01 -2.20 22.16
CA VAL A 182 -1.06 -1.39 22.94
C VAL A 182 -1.33 -1.54 24.43
N ILE A 183 -2.59 -1.48 24.86
CA ILE A 183 -2.99 -1.60 26.27
C ILE A 183 -3.15 -3.06 26.73
N GLY A 184 -2.94 -4.04 25.84
CA GLY A 184 -2.99 -5.47 26.19
C GLY A 184 -4.37 -6.07 26.37
N ASN A 185 -5.42 -5.41 25.87
CA ASN A 185 -6.81 -5.88 25.98
C ASN A 185 -7.19 -6.93 24.92
N SER A 186 -6.38 -7.09 23.89
CA SER A 186 -6.63 -8.06 22.80
C SER A 186 -5.32 -8.59 22.23
N ASN A 187 -5.39 -9.73 21.55
CA ASN A 187 -4.31 -10.22 20.69
C ASN A 187 -4.48 -9.69 19.28
N PRO A 188 -3.36 -9.52 18.53
CA PRO A 188 -3.39 -9.09 17.14
C PRO A 188 -4.29 -9.98 16.25
N ASN A 189 -5.01 -9.34 15.34
CA ASN A 189 -5.95 -9.97 14.42
C ASN A 189 -6.17 -9.07 13.19
N ASN A 190 -7.01 -9.48 12.25
CA ASN A 190 -7.26 -8.71 11.03
C ASN A 190 -7.79 -7.29 11.29
N LEU A 191 -8.58 -7.10 12.36
CA LEU A 191 -9.10 -5.77 12.72
C LEU A 191 -8.01 -4.85 13.26
N SER A 192 -7.00 -5.41 13.97
CA SER A 192 -5.81 -4.65 14.36
C SER A 192 -4.91 -4.36 13.16
N ASP A 193 -4.81 -5.29 12.19
CA ASP A 193 -4.08 -5.05 10.93
C ASP A 193 -4.71 -3.91 10.12
N TYR A 194 -6.04 -3.77 10.09
CA TYR A 194 -6.73 -2.63 9.44
C TYR A 194 -6.34 -1.28 10.04
N PHE A 195 -6.19 -1.22 11.37
CA PHE A 195 -5.69 -0.02 12.01
C PHE A 195 -4.23 0.27 11.60
N SER A 196 -3.36 -0.72 11.73
CA SER A 196 -1.94 -0.58 11.39
C SER A 196 -1.74 -0.21 9.91
N LEU A 197 -2.55 -0.77 9.01
CA LEU A 197 -2.57 -0.41 7.58
C LEU A 197 -2.94 1.07 7.40
N SER A 198 -3.95 1.56 8.12
CA SER A 198 -4.35 2.98 8.07
C SER A 198 -3.23 3.90 8.54
N VAL A 199 -2.48 3.51 9.58
CA VAL A 199 -1.29 4.23 10.06
C VAL A 199 -0.20 4.27 8.99
N VAL A 200 0.14 3.13 8.38
CA VAL A 200 1.16 3.04 7.32
C VAL A 200 0.78 3.87 6.11
N LEU A 201 -0.48 3.81 5.67
CA LEU A 201 -0.99 4.63 4.56
C LEU A 201 -0.92 6.13 4.87
N PHE A 202 -1.28 6.54 6.09
CA PHE A 202 -1.14 7.93 6.50
C PHE A 202 0.32 8.40 6.45
N MET A 203 1.23 7.60 7.01
CA MET A 203 2.67 7.92 7.00
C MET A 203 3.24 7.96 5.57
N LEU A 204 2.78 7.09 4.67
CA LEU A 204 3.19 7.08 3.27
C LEU A 204 2.81 8.39 2.56
N PHE A 205 1.58 8.87 2.71
CA PHE A 205 1.11 10.05 2.00
C PHE A 205 1.57 11.36 2.65
N PHE A 206 1.59 11.42 3.98
CA PHE A 206 1.80 12.68 4.72
C PHE A 206 3.17 12.79 5.36
N ASN A 207 3.96 11.70 5.38
CA ASN A 207 5.28 11.62 6.02
C ASN A 207 5.25 12.17 7.47
N ASN A 208 4.22 11.79 8.20
CA ASN A 208 3.99 12.08 9.61
C ASN A 208 3.16 10.95 10.21
N HIS A 209 3.28 10.70 11.51
CA HIS A 209 2.42 9.74 12.18
C HIS A 209 1.05 10.37 12.48
N PRO A 210 -0.08 9.64 12.38
CA PRO A 210 -1.42 10.20 12.57
C PRO A 210 -1.70 10.73 13.98
N PHE A 211 -0.94 10.31 14.97
CA PHE A 211 -1.10 10.74 16.38
C PHE A 211 0.07 11.60 16.87
N ASP A 212 1.10 11.86 16.07
CA ASP A 212 2.23 12.72 16.42
C ASP A 212 1.92 14.17 16.04
N GLY A 213 1.26 14.88 16.94
CA GLY A 213 0.98 16.29 16.87
C GLY A 213 1.55 17.04 18.07
N LYS A 214 0.86 18.09 18.53
CA LYS A 214 1.27 18.93 19.64
C LYS A 214 1.59 18.13 20.90
N ARG A 215 0.76 17.14 21.26
CA ARG A 215 0.92 16.31 22.45
C ARG A 215 2.25 15.54 22.51
N VAL A 216 2.75 15.09 21.35
CA VAL A 216 4.06 14.42 21.24
C VAL A 216 5.18 15.46 21.15
N ALA A 217 4.97 16.58 20.46
CA ALA A 217 5.98 17.64 20.32
C ALA A 217 6.33 18.33 21.65
N GLU A 218 5.42 18.33 22.62
CA GLU A 218 5.61 18.94 23.95
C GLU A 218 6.31 18.01 24.96
N VAL A 219 6.55 16.73 24.62
CA VAL A 219 7.19 15.77 25.52
C VAL A 219 8.68 15.67 25.20
N PRO A 220 9.56 15.81 26.20
CA PRO A 220 11.01 15.73 25.99
C PRO A 220 11.50 14.36 25.51
N CYS A 221 10.81 13.28 25.92
CA CYS A 221 11.14 11.90 25.57
C CYS A 221 9.87 11.05 25.60
N LEU A 222 9.70 10.17 24.60
CA LEU A 222 8.64 9.16 24.60
C LEU A 222 9.12 7.95 25.39
N ASP A 223 8.65 7.82 26.61
CA ASP A 223 8.79 6.60 27.40
C ASP A 223 7.59 5.65 27.19
N ASP A 224 7.69 4.43 27.72
CA ASP A 224 6.65 3.41 27.55
C ASP A 224 5.28 3.87 28.08
N ALA A 225 5.23 4.68 29.13
CA ALA A 225 3.98 5.16 29.73
C ALA A 225 3.30 6.21 28.84
N ILE A 226 4.09 7.10 28.25
CA ILE A 226 3.64 8.13 27.30
C ILE A 226 3.19 7.46 26.01
N GLU A 227 3.96 6.50 25.45
CA GLU A 227 3.57 5.74 24.28
C GLU A 227 2.25 5.00 24.49
N GLN A 228 2.07 4.31 25.62
CA GLN A 228 0.81 3.67 25.97
C GLN A 228 -0.36 4.65 26.07
N ASN A 229 -0.12 5.88 26.52
CA ASN A 229 -1.16 6.90 26.59
C ASN A 229 -1.50 7.42 25.19
N VAL A 230 -0.48 7.84 24.40
CA VAL A 230 -0.66 8.49 23.10
C VAL A 230 -1.22 7.53 22.04
N TYR A 231 -0.75 6.27 22.02
CA TYR A 231 -1.11 5.30 20.99
C TYR A 231 -2.14 4.26 21.46
N GLY A 232 -2.40 4.16 22.77
CA GLY A 232 -3.29 3.15 23.33
C GLY A 232 -4.50 3.71 24.06
N ARG A 233 -4.28 4.36 25.23
CA ARG A 233 -5.39 4.76 26.11
C ARG A 233 -6.17 5.97 25.61
N ASN A 234 -5.48 6.93 25.01
CA ASN A 234 -6.06 8.21 24.59
C ASN A 234 -5.44 8.71 23.26
N PRO A 235 -5.54 7.93 22.17
CA PRO A 235 -5.10 8.38 20.86
C PRO A 235 -6.00 9.51 20.36
N ILE A 236 -5.40 10.60 19.87
CA ILE A 236 -6.12 11.71 19.25
C ILE A 236 -5.50 11.98 17.88
N PHE A 237 -6.30 11.85 16.83
CA PHE A 237 -5.87 12.13 15.46
C PHE A 237 -5.46 13.59 15.29
N ILE A 238 -4.36 13.86 14.59
CA ILE A 238 -3.83 15.24 14.44
C ILE A 238 -4.75 16.16 13.64
N TYR A 239 -5.71 15.60 12.89
CA TYR A 239 -6.75 16.34 12.16
C TYR A 239 -8.16 15.94 12.62
N ASP A 240 -8.31 15.50 13.87
CA ASP A 240 -9.63 15.23 14.45
C ASP A 240 -10.49 16.49 14.39
N PRO A 241 -11.70 16.46 13.79
CA PRO A 241 -12.54 17.65 13.63
C PRO A 241 -13.06 18.21 14.96
N GLU A 242 -13.22 17.35 15.97
CA GLU A 242 -13.81 17.70 17.27
C GLU A 242 -12.76 18.04 18.34
N LYS A 243 -11.57 17.39 18.26
CA LYS A 243 -10.50 17.53 19.25
C LYS A 243 -9.31 18.28 18.67
N ALA A 244 -9.08 19.51 19.13
CA ALA A 244 -8.00 20.37 18.62
C ALA A 244 -6.65 20.20 19.37
N ASP A 245 -6.62 19.42 20.44
CA ASP A 245 -5.50 19.36 21.38
C ASP A 245 -4.22 18.75 20.77
N ASN A 246 -4.35 18.00 19.68
CA ASN A 246 -3.23 17.33 19.02
C ASN A 246 -2.93 17.85 17.61
N ARG A 247 -3.27 19.09 17.28
CA ARG A 247 -3.00 19.68 15.97
C ARG A 247 -1.50 19.64 15.61
N PRO A 248 -1.16 19.53 14.32
CA PRO A 248 0.23 19.66 13.87
C PRO A 248 0.81 21.01 14.23
N VAL A 249 2.07 21.03 14.69
CA VAL A 249 2.80 22.23 15.09
C VAL A 249 3.62 22.74 13.93
N ARG A 250 3.50 24.04 13.58
CA ARG A 250 4.31 24.69 12.56
C ARG A 250 5.79 24.64 12.91
N GLY A 251 6.63 24.39 11.93
CA GLY A 251 8.08 24.23 12.11
C GLY A 251 8.51 22.81 12.51
N ILE A 252 7.61 22.00 13.13
CA ILE A 252 7.86 20.60 13.48
C ILE A 252 7.23 19.67 12.45
N HIS A 253 5.93 19.77 12.25
CA HIS A 253 5.15 18.86 11.40
C HIS A 253 4.95 19.40 9.97
N THR A 254 6.01 19.97 9.38
CA THR A 254 5.98 20.68 8.09
C THR A 254 5.43 19.80 6.95
N ASN A 255 5.82 18.53 6.93
CA ASN A 255 5.39 17.61 5.85
C ASN A 255 3.87 17.47 5.81
N VAL A 256 3.25 17.10 6.92
CA VAL A 256 1.80 16.89 6.94
C VAL A 256 1.03 18.19 6.76
N ILE A 257 1.50 19.31 7.32
CA ILE A 257 0.87 20.64 7.15
C ILE A 257 0.83 21.03 5.67
N ASN A 258 1.92 20.81 4.94
CA ASN A 258 2.03 21.17 3.53
C ASN A 258 1.32 20.17 2.60
N ARG A 259 1.33 18.87 2.94
CA ARG A 259 0.75 17.84 2.09
C ARG A 259 -0.75 17.66 2.27
N TRP A 260 -1.27 17.80 3.49
CA TRP A 260 -2.69 17.57 3.78
C TRP A 260 -3.64 18.32 2.86
N PRO A 261 -3.47 19.63 2.59
CA PRO A 261 -4.36 20.39 1.71
C PRO A 261 -4.25 20.04 0.23
N LEU A 262 -3.19 19.32 -0.20
CA LEU A 262 -3.01 18.93 -1.60
C LEU A 262 -3.98 17.81 -2.01
N PHE A 263 -4.44 17.01 -1.06
CA PHE A 263 -5.29 15.85 -1.37
C PHE A 263 -6.77 16.24 -1.46
N PRO A 264 -7.54 15.55 -2.34
CA PRO A 264 -8.98 15.73 -2.44
C PRO A 264 -9.69 15.48 -1.11
N GLU A 265 -10.85 16.15 -0.92
CA GLU A 265 -11.63 16.07 0.33
C GLU A 265 -11.95 14.62 0.72
N PHE A 266 -12.46 13.82 -0.23
CA PHE A 266 -12.81 12.42 0.05
C PHE A 266 -11.65 11.61 0.62
N PHE A 267 -10.42 11.90 0.16
CA PHE A 267 -9.22 11.17 0.63
C PHE A 267 -8.81 11.59 2.03
N ARG A 268 -8.88 12.89 2.34
CA ARG A 268 -8.65 13.42 3.68
C ARG A 268 -9.71 12.91 4.66
N GLN A 269 -10.98 12.96 4.26
CA GLN A 269 -12.11 12.46 5.04
C GLN A 269 -11.97 10.97 5.36
N ALA A 270 -11.41 10.17 4.45
CA ALA A 270 -11.15 8.76 4.72
C ALA A 270 -10.23 8.53 5.93
N PHE A 271 -9.22 9.38 6.13
CA PHE A 271 -8.36 9.31 7.32
C PHE A 271 -9.03 9.87 8.57
N VAL A 272 -9.85 10.93 8.45
CA VAL A 272 -10.66 11.43 9.55
C VAL A 272 -11.57 10.31 10.09
N GLU A 273 -12.23 9.58 9.20
CA GLU A 273 -13.08 8.44 9.56
C GLU A 273 -12.28 7.24 10.10
N ALA A 274 -11.11 6.94 9.52
CA ALA A 274 -10.28 5.83 9.96
C ALA A 274 -9.74 6.01 11.39
N PHE A 275 -9.54 7.26 11.81
CA PHE A 275 -9.02 7.63 13.12
C PHE A 275 -10.04 8.41 13.98
N ALA A 276 -11.33 8.32 13.63
CA ALA A 276 -12.40 8.84 14.46
C ALA A 276 -12.48 8.06 15.79
N GLU A 277 -12.97 8.70 16.84
CA GLU A 277 -13.03 8.12 18.20
C GLU A 277 -13.72 6.75 18.24
N ASP A 278 -14.82 6.60 17.50
CA ASP A 278 -15.53 5.33 17.43
C ASP A 278 -14.71 4.22 16.74
N ALA A 279 -13.95 4.53 15.67
CA ALA A 279 -13.07 3.59 15.00
C ALA A 279 -11.82 3.23 15.83
N LEU A 280 -11.34 4.16 16.67
CA LEU A 280 -10.24 3.92 17.61
C LEU A 280 -10.64 2.93 18.70
N HIS A 281 -11.87 3.03 19.22
CA HIS A 281 -12.35 2.22 20.32
C HIS A 281 -13.21 1.01 19.92
N ASN A 282 -13.73 0.99 18.67
CA ASN A 282 -14.50 -0.13 18.13
C ASN A 282 -13.84 -0.69 16.87
N PRO A 283 -13.09 -1.80 16.95
CA PRO A 283 -12.39 -2.40 15.84
C PRO A 283 -13.27 -2.70 14.60
N ASN A 284 -14.57 -2.97 14.79
CA ASN A 284 -15.51 -3.24 13.70
C ASN A 284 -15.90 -1.99 12.87
N LYS A 285 -15.52 -0.79 13.33
CA LYS A 285 -15.74 0.49 12.62
C LYS A 285 -14.55 0.90 11.75
N ARG A 286 -13.45 0.18 11.82
CA ARG A 286 -12.24 0.46 11.05
C ARG A 286 -12.45 0.25 9.57
N LYS A 287 -11.77 1.06 8.76
CA LYS A 287 -11.74 0.88 7.32
C LYS A 287 -11.00 -0.42 6.99
N SER A 288 -11.69 -1.31 6.28
CA SER A 288 -11.11 -2.54 5.78
C SER A 288 -10.11 -2.30 4.64
N ASP A 289 -9.35 -3.33 4.28
CA ASP A 289 -8.52 -3.34 3.07
C ASP A 289 -9.34 -3.05 1.79
N ASN A 290 -10.57 -3.58 1.67
CA ASN A 290 -11.45 -3.28 0.55
C ASN A 290 -11.89 -1.79 0.51
N ASP A 291 -12.12 -1.18 1.66
CA ASP A 291 -12.43 0.27 1.72
C ASP A 291 -11.22 1.08 1.24
N TRP A 292 -10.01 0.76 1.70
CA TRP A 292 -8.81 1.43 1.27
C TRP A 292 -8.50 1.21 -0.22
N ILE A 293 -8.69 0.00 -0.75
CA ILE A 293 -8.55 -0.26 -2.20
C ILE A 293 -9.47 0.66 -2.99
N ARG A 294 -10.75 0.78 -2.60
CA ARG A 294 -11.71 1.66 -3.26
C ARG A 294 -11.28 3.13 -3.22
N ILE A 295 -10.81 3.62 -2.06
CA ILE A 295 -10.34 4.99 -1.87
C ILE A 295 -9.09 5.27 -2.70
N LEU A 296 -8.11 4.37 -2.66
CA LEU A 296 -6.84 4.51 -3.38
C LEU A 296 -7.02 4.42 -4.90
N THR A 297 -7.87 3.53 -5.39
CA THR A 297 -8.19 3.45 -6.83
C THR A 297 -8.95 4.68 -7.30
N GLN A 298 -9.82 5.27 -6.46
CA GLN A 298 -10.44 6.56 -6.76
C GLN A 298 -9.41 7.70 -6.81
N LEU A 299 -8.45 7.75 -5.87
CA LEU A 299 -7.35 8.73 -5.91
C LEU A 299 -6.52 8.57 -7.18
N ARG A 300 -6.18 7.32 -7.57
CA ARG A 300 -5.48 7.01 -8.83
C ARG A 300 -6.23 7.55 -10.03
N SER A 301 -7.55 7.41 -10.06
CA SER A 301 -8.42 7.88 -11.15
C SER A 301 -8.55 9.42 -11.24
N GLN A 302 -8.02 10.15 -10.27
CA GLN A 302 -7.99 11.62 -10.24
C GLN A 302 -6.57 12.19 -10.30
N THR A 303 -5.56 11.35 -10.45
CA THR A 303 -4.15 11.76 -10.55
C THR A 303 -3.80 12.02 -12.00
N VAL A 304 -3.52 13.27 -12.36
CA VAL A 304 -3.22 13.68 -13.74
C VAL A 304 -1.81 14.26 -13.87
N SER A 305 -1.18 14.04 -15.03
CA SER A 305 0.13 14.62 -15.36
C SER A 305 -0.10 15.98 -16.04
N HIS A 306 0.26 17.07 -15.35
CA HIS A 306 0.16 18.42 -15.92
C HIS A 306 1.25 18.71 -16.94
N SER A 307 1.03 19.68 -17.83
CA SER A 307 1.97 20.10 -18.89
C SER A 307 3.34 20.57 -18.38
N CYS A 308 3.46 20.93 -17.10
CA CYS A 308 4.74 21.26 -16.45
C CYS A 308 5.58 20.02 -16.07
N GLY A 309 5.13 18.80 -16.40
CA GLY A 309 5.80 17.55 -16.10
C GLY A 309 5.51 16.96 -14.71
N ASN A 310 4.74 17.65 -13.85
CA ASN A 310 4.40 17.18 -12.53
C ASN A 310 2.95 16.66 -12.46
N GLU A 311 2.70 15.76 -11.52
CA GLU A 311 1.37 15.23 -11.25
C GLU A 311 0.62 16.09 -10.22
N THR A 312 -0.70 16.10 -10.34
CA THR A 312 -1.62 16.72 -9.38
C THR A 312 -2.91 15.92 -9.27
N PHE A 313 -3.69 16.15 -8.22
CA PHE A 313 -5.00 15.53 -8.04
C PHE A 313 -6.07 16.50 -8.52
N VAL A 314 -6.84 16.12 -9.55
CA VAL A 314 -7.98 16.91 -9.99
C VAL A 314 -9.18 16.64 -9.09
N ASP A 315 -9.79 17.71 -8.62
CA ASP A 315 -11.03 17.64 -7.85
C ASP A 315 -12.21 17.68 -8.85
N LEU A 316 -12.86 16.53 -9.04
CA LEU A 316 -13.96 16.39 -10.01
C LEU A 316 -15.25 17.12 -9.59
N ASP A 317 -15.32 17.63 -8.37
CA ASP A 317 -16.45 18.40 -7.87
C ASP A 317 -16.22 19.92 -8.01
N LYS A 318 -15.03 20.35 -8.42
CA LYS A 318 -14.68 21.75 -8.70
C LYS A 318 -14.58 22.02 -10.20
N THR A 319 -14.78 23.28 -10.57
CA THR A 319 -14.64 23.72 -11.97
C THR A 319 -13.19 23.71 -12.44
N PHE A 320 -12.24 23.92 -11.54
CA PHE A 320 -10.80 23.85 -11.80
C PHE A 320 -10.02 23.40 -10.57
N THR A 321 -8.81 22.94 -10.79
CA THR A 321 -7.83 22.61 -9.74
C THR A 321 -6.49 23.29 -10.08
N LEU A 322 -5.77 23.78 -9.08
CA LEU A 322 -4.44 24.35 -9.29
C LEU A 322 -3.38 23.24 -9.28
N CYS A 323 -2.48 23.27 -10.25
CA CYS A 323 -1.33 22.38 -10.27
C CYS A 323 -0.42 22.62 -9.05
N PHE A 324 -0.05 21.59 -8.34
CA PHE A 324 0.77 21.69 -7.12
C PHE A 324 2.13 22.36 -7.34
N ASN A 325 2.72 22.19 -8.54
CA ASN A 325 4.05 22.70 -8.83
C ASN A 325 4.05 24.11 -9.42
N CYS A 326 3.26 24.34 -10.49
CA CYS A 326 3.32 25.60 -11.24
C CYS A 326 2.15 26.55 -10.96
N GLN A 327 1.20 26.15 -10.12
CA GLN A 327 0.02 26.91 -9.72
C GLN A 327 -0.92 27.31 -10.88
N LYS A 328 -0.69 26.80 -12.11
CA LYS A 328 -1.60 27.02 -13.23
C LYS A 328 -2.89 26.22 -13.04
N SER A 329 -3.98 26.80 -13.47
CA SER A 329 -5.31 26.18 -13.45
C SER A 329 -5.38 25.02 -14.43
N ILE A 330 -5.97 23.92 -13.97
CA ILE A 330 -6.40 22.77 -14.76
C ILE A 330 -7.91 22.77 -14.72
N GLU A 331 -8.56 23.04 -15.84
CA GLU A 331 -10.01 22.93 -15.95
C GLU A 331 -10.45 21.49 -15.65
N ARG A 332 -11.65 21.36 -15.10
CA ARG A 332 -12.22 20.04 -14.83
C ARG A 332 -12.31 19.23 -16.12
N PRO A 333 -11.56 18.14 -16.27
CA PRO A 333 -11.67 17.29 -17.45
C PRO A 333 -13.05 16.63 -17.52
N LEU A 334 -13.45 16.17 -18.70
CA LEU A 334 -14.55 15.23 -18.81
C LEU A 334 -14.23 14.01 -17.92
N MET A 335 -15.26 13.41 -17.36
CA MET A 335 -15.12 12.23 -16.50
C MET A 335 -15.93 11.06 -17.07
N LEU A 336 -15.35 9.87 -16.95
CA LEU A 336 -16.05 8.62 -17.16
C LEU A 336 -16.61 8.13 -15.84
N THR A 337 -17.92 7.99 -15.78
CA THR A 337 -18.63 7.47 -14.61
C THR A 337 -19.08 6.05 -14.88
N ILE A 338 -18.62 5.08 -14.08
CA ILE A 338 -19.03 3.67 -14.13
C ILE A 338 -19.54 3.29 -12.75
N GLY A 339 -20.82 3.10 -12.59
CA GLY A 339 -21.45 2.94 -11.28
C GLY A 339 -21.18 4.13 -10.37
N LYS A 340 -20.45 3.90 -9.27
CA LYS A 340 -20.04 4.95 -8.32
C LYS A 340 -18.62 5.48 -8.55
N GLN A 341 -17.89 4.91 -9.49
CA GLN A 341 -16.51 5.29 -9.76
C GLN A 341 -16.46 6.38 -10.83
N ARG A 342 -15.65 7.41 -10.58
CA ARG A 342 -15.42 8.54 -11.48
C ARG A 342 -13.95 8.60 -11.86
N THR A 343 -13.65 8.61 -13.14
CA THR A 343 -12.29 8.68 -13.68
C THR A 343 -12.14 9.94 -14.52
N ALA A 344 -11.15 10.77 -14.21
CA ALA A 344 -10.80 11.93 -15.02
C ALA A 344 -10.31 11.48 -16.39
N LEU A 345 -10.95 11.93 -17.47
CA LEU A 345 -10.50 11.64 -18.83
C LEU A 345 -9.44 12.65 -19.25
N TYR A 346 -8.21 12.40 -18.82
CA TYR A 346 -7.03 13.24 -19.05
C TYR A 346 -5.92 12.41 -19.74
N PRO A 347 -5.04 13.00 -20.56
CA PRO A 347 -3.98 12.26 -21.25
C PRO A 347 -3.19 11.32 -20.36
N LYS A 348 -2.97 10.08 -20.82
CA LYS A 348 -2.31 8.97 -20.12
C LYS A 348 -3.11 8.37 -18.94
N MET A 349 -4.31 8.86 -18.64
CA MET A 349 -5.18 8.24 -17.65
C MET A 349 -5.56 6.82 -18.08
N LYS A 350 -5.46 5.89 -17.15
CA LYS A 350 -5.78 4.46 -17.36
C LYS A 350 -7.08 4.07 -16.69
N ILE A 351 -7.78 3.13 -17.29
CA ILE A 351 -8.96 2.46 -16.76
C ILE A 351 -8.61 1.00 -16.56
N TYR A 352 -9.13 0.41 -15.51
CA TYR A 352 -8.72 -0.92 -15.06
C TYR A 352 -9.86 -1.92 -15.08
N ALA A 353 -9.51 -3.23 -15.05
CA ALA A 353 -10.47 -4.32 -15.19
C ALA A 353 -11.59 -4.29 -14.13
N ASN A 354 -11.27 -3.91 -12.89
CA ASN A 354 -12.28 -3.76 -11.83
C ASN A 354 -13.34 -2.67 -12.09
N GLN A 355 -13.12 -1.81 -13.09
CA GLN A 355 -14.06 -0.76 -13.49
C GLN A 355 -14.93 -1.23 -14.67
N THR A 356 -14.34 -1.94 -15.63
CA THR A 356 -14.95 -2.27 -16.92
C THR A 356 -15.41 -3.72 -17.06
N THR A 357 -15.09 -4.55 -16.06
CA THR A 357 -15.48 -5.96 -16.00
C THR A 357 -16.06 -6.30 -14.63
N THR A 358 -16.54 -7.53 -14.46
CA THR A 358 -16.98 -8.06 -13.15
C THR A 358 -15.83 -8.57 -12.28
N SER A 359 -14.59 -8.48 -12.77
CA SER A 359 -13.38 -8.87 -12.03
C SER A 359 -13.07 -7.88 -10.90
N ASP A 360 -12.43 -8.33 -9.84
CA ASP A 360 -11.85 -7.49 -8.79
C ASP A 360 -10.38 -7.13 -9.07
N ASP A 361 -9.89 -7.37 -10.29
CA ASP A 361 -8.53 -7.05 -10.72
C ASP A 361 -8.35 -5.53 -10.90
N ILE A 362 -7.56 -4.95 -10.02
CA ILE A 362 -7.25 -3.52 -9.96
C ILE A 362 -5.96 -3.14 -10.69
N PHE A 363 -5.29 -4.07 -11.37
CA PHE A 363 -3.98 -3.87 -12.00
C PHE A 363 -4.03 -3.96 -13.54
N THR A 364 -4.85 -4.82 -14.11
CA THR A 364 -4.95 -4.97 -15.55
C THR A 364 -5.61 -3.75 -16.20
N VAL A 365 -4.86 -3.10 -17.09
CA VAL A 365 -5.34 -1.92 -17.83
C VAL A 365 -6.26 -2.37 -18.95
N THR A 366 -7.48 -1.86 -18.96
CA THR A 366 -8.50 -2.13 -19.98
C THR A 366 -8.73 -0.96 -20.92
N GLY A 367 -8.36 0.26 -20.50
CA GLY A 367 -8.46 1.44 -21.36
C GLY A 367 -7.41 2.49 -21.00
N GLU A 368 -7.13 3.38 -21.96
CA GLU A 368 -6.16 4.46 -21.80
C GLU A 368 -6.56 5.69 -22.59
N VAL A 369 -6.47 6.86 -21.99
CA VAL A 369 -6.70 8.13 -22.67
C VAL A 369 -5.44 8.51 -23.46
N ALA A 370 -5.57 8.50 -24.80
CA ALA A 370 -4.51 8.87 -25.74
C ALA A 370 -4.78 10.22 -26.38
N VAL A 371 -3.70 10.92 -26.71
CA VAL A 371 -3.74 12.19 -27.47
C VAL A 371 -3.64 11.85 -28.95
N ASN A 372 -4.47 12.50 -29.78
CA ASN A 372 -4.41 12.35 -31.22
C ASN A 372 -3.04 12.88 -31.75
N ARG A 373 -2.37 12.10 -32.57
CA ARG A 373 -1.04 12.44 -33.09
C ARG A 373 -1.05 13.68 -34.02
N ASN A 374 -2.14 13.89 -34.71
CA ASN A 374 -2.27 14.99 -35.68
C ASN A 374 -2.89 16.26 -35.04
N ASN A 375 -3.59 16.12 -33.94
CA ASN A 375 -4.20 17.24 -33.22
C ASN A 375 -4.16 16.99 -31.71
N PRO A 376 -3.21 17.61 -30.98
CA PRO A 376 -3.04 17.42 -29.53
C PRO A 376 -4.24 17.84 -28.68
N ASN A 377 -5.17 18.63 -29.23
CA ASN A 377 -6.40 19.05 -28.54
C ASN A 377 -7.51 17.99 -28.59
N ILE A 378 -7.33 16.93 -29.39
CA ILE A 378 -8.29 15.83 -29.47
C ILE A 378 -7.76 14.65 -28.68
N TRP A 379 -8.55 14.18 -27.73
CA TRP A 379 -8.24 13.01 -26.93
C TRP A 379 -9.20 11.88 -27.25
N GLY A 380 -8.72 10.65 -27.15
CA GLY A 380 -9.51 9.44 -27.37
C GLY A 380 -9.32 8.43 -26.28
N LEU A 381 -10.38 7.69 -25.95
CA LEU A 381 -10.29 6.55 -25.05
C LEU A 381 -10.00 5.29 -25.88
N MET A 382 -8.80 4.75 -25.71
CA MET A 382 -8.31 3.53 -26.37
C MET A 382 -8.83 2.30 -25.66
N ASN A 383 -9.36 1.33 -26.39
CA ASN A 383 -9.68 0.01 -25.89
C ASN A 383 -8.40 -0.84 -25.82
N ARG A 384 -8.06 -1.30 -24.62
CA ARG A 384 -6.89 -2.15 -24.33
C ARG A 384 -7.28 -3.59 -23.97
N THR A 385 -8.52 -3.98 -24.28
CA THR A 385 -9.02 -5.35 -24.06
C THR A 385 -9.03 -6.14 -25.35
N SER A 386 -9.28 -7.44 -25.24
CA SER A 386 -9.56 -8.32 -26.40
C SER A 386 -11.00 -8.20 -26.93
N ASP A 387 -11.88 -7.56 -26.16
CA ASP A 387 -13.31 -7.46 -26.47
C ASP A 387 -13.62 -6.14 -27.21
N THR A 388 -14.64 -6.13 -28.03
CA THR A 388 -15.14 -4.92 -28.69
C THR A 388 -16.11 -4.19 -27.76
N TRP A 389 -15.86 -2.90 -27.52
CA TRP A 389 -16.81 -2.04 -26.80
C TRP A 389 -17.82 -1.42 -27.79
N LYS A 390 -18.96 -1.01 -27.27
CA LYS A 390 -19.98 -0.29 -28.04
C LYS A 390 -20.14 1.12 -27.44
N ALA A 391 -19.91 2.15 -28.23
CA ALA A 391 -20.17 3.54 -27.86
C ALA A 391 -21.44 4.07 -28.55
N VAL A 392 -22.28 4.77 -27.79
CA VAL A 392 -23.50 5.39 -28.26
C VAL A 392 -23.41 6.89 -28.05
N TYR A 393 -23.48 7.66 -29.10
CA TYR A 393 -23.41 9.11 -29.11
C TYR A 393 -24.81 9.74 -28.86
N PRO A 394 -24.87 11.00 -28.42
CA PRO A 394 -26.17 11.69 -28.15
C PRO A 394 -27.10 11.77 -29.36
N ASN A 395 -26.56 11.75 -30.55
CA ASN A 395 -27.34 11.75 -31.80
C ASN A 395 -27.83 10.35 -32.25
N GLY A 396 -27.65 9.33 -31.39
CA GLY A 396 -28.03 7.96 -31.67
C GLY A 396 -27.02 7.17 -32.53
N LYS A 397 -25.92 7.80 -32.98
CA LYS A 397 -24.88 7.09 -33.71
C LYS A 397 -24.18 6.09 -32.80
N GLU A 398 -24.01 4.87 -33.27
CA GLU A 398 -23.27 3.81 -32.64
C GLU A 398 -21.88 3.64 -33.27
N LEU A 399 -20.90 3.30 -32.44
CA LEU A 399 -19.53 3.00 -32.85
C LEU A 399 -19.04 1.73 -32.13
N GLU A 400 -18.55 0.78 -32.90
CA GLU A 400 -17.78 -0.35 -32.38
C GLU A 400 -16.34 0.09 -32.13
N VAL A 401 -15.88 -0.06 -30.90
CA VAL A 401 -14.50 0.24 -30.50
C VAL A 401 -13.76 -1.08 -30.36
N ARG A 402 -13.11 -1.51 -31.44
CA ARG A 402 -12.36 -2.76 -31.51
C ARG A 402 -11.11 -2.72 -30.63
N PRO A 403 -10.52 -3.87 -30.30
CA PRO A 403 -9.21 -3.93 -29.63
C PRO A 403 -8.19 -2.99 -30.30
N ASP A 404 -7.40 -2.30 -29.47
CA ASP A 404 -6.38 -1.32 -29.89
C ASP A 404 -6.85 -0.16 -30.77
N THR A 405 -8.17 0.05 -30.87
CA THR A 405 -8.75 1.26 -31.45
C THR A 405 -9.28 2.19 -30.36
N GLY A 406 -9.59 3.43 -30.73
CA GLY A 406 -10.07 4.42 -29.77
C GLY A 406 -11.33 5.14 -30.26
N LEU A 407 -12.11 5.65 -29.32
CA LEU A 407 -13.20 6.56 -29.57
C LEU A 407 -12.83 7.97 -29.11
N PRO A 408 -13.20 9.03 -29.86
CA PRO A 408 -13.06 10.40 -29.39
C PRO A 408 -13.89 10.65 -28.13
N ILE A 409 -13.32 11.39 -27.18
CA ILE A 409 -13.96 11.70 -25.90
C ILE A 409 -14.86 12.91 -26.08
N TYR A 410 -16.19 12.68 -25.99
CA TYR A 410 -17.21 13.73 -26.03
C TYR A 410 -18.20 13.56 -24.87
N LYS A 411 -18.75 14.68 -24.41
CA LYS A 411 -19.77 14.70 -23.35
C LYS A 411 -21.03 13.94 -23.81
N ASN A 412 -21.64 13.23 -22.86
CA ASN A 412 -22.86 12.44 -23.02
C ASN A 412 -22.72 11.21 -23.95
N VAL A 413 -21.50 10.74 -24.20
CA VAL A 413 -21.29 9.43 -24.83
C VAL A 413 -21.43 8.34 -23.78
N VAL A 414 -22.21 7.31 -24.09
CA VAL A 414 -22.36 6.09 -23.28
C VAL A 414 -21.49 4.99 -23.88
N ILE A 415 -20.65 4.36 -23.07
CA ILE A 415 -19.78 3.27 -23.48
C ILE A 415 -20.23 1.99 -22.78
N TRP A 416 -20.55 0.97 -23.56
CA TRP A 416 -20.78 -0.38 -23.09
C TRP A 416 -19.49 -1.19 -23.19
N PHE A 417 -18.91 -1.50 -22.05
CA PHE A 417 -17.70 -2.33 -21.94
C PHE A 417 -18.03 -3.81 -22.06
N SER A 418 -19.24 -4.18 -21.64
CA SER A 418 -19.83 -5.51 -21.78
C SER A 418 -21.37 -5.38 -21.81
N ALA A 419 -22.08 -6.49 -21.93
CA ALA A 419 -23.55 -6.49 -21.84
C ALA A 419 -24.11 -5.99 -20.50
N GLN A 420 -23.29 -6.01 -19.43
CA GLN A 420 -23.70 -5.69 -18.08
C GLN A 420 -23.08 -4.38 -17.53
N ILE A 421 -21.99 -3.90 -18.14
CA ILE A 421 -21.22 -2.76 -17.60
C ILE A 421 -21.15 -1.65 -18.64
N LYS A 422 -21.69 -0.51 -18.24
CA LYS A 422 -21.62 0.72 -19.03
C LYS A 422 -21.03 1.87 -18.23
N GLY A 423 -20.49 2.84 -18.94
CA GLY A 423 -20.03 4.10 -18.39
C GLY A 423 -20.53 5.28 -19.20
N ASP A 424 -20.73 6.40 -18.53
CA ASP A 424 -21.22 7.65 -19.11
C ASP A 424 -20.11 8.70 -19.05
N ILE A 425 -19.84 9.38 -20.17
CA ILE A 425 -18.92 10.52 -20.22
C ILE A 425 -19.66 11.79 -19.90
N GLN A 426 -19.30 12.46 -18.81
CA GLN A 426 -19.96 13.67 -18.28
C GLN A 426 -19.04 14.89 -18.32
#